data_974cd498a69c2369d9a3227807db3e1c
#
_entry.id   974cd498a69c2369d9a3227807db3e1c
#
_cell.length_a   1.000
_cell.length_b   1.000
_cell.length_c   1.000
_cell.angle_alpha   90.00
_cell.angle_beta   90.00
_cell.angle_gamma   90.00
#
_symmetry.space_group_name_H-M   'P 1'
#
loop_
_entity.id
_entity.type
_entity.pdbx_description
1 polymer ?
#
loop_
_entity_poly.entity_id
_entity_poly.type
_entity_poly.pdbx_seq_one_letter_code
_entity_poly.pdbx_strand_id
1 'polypeptide(L)'
;MKMNSTGLTPMTMNKYLVFALFILLVSCENKERKVTSDLLNFPSAENGEVHSDLPEILFEEAEFNFGKVAVGEKIIHSYSFVNKGKADLQIAQVTPSCGCTTLKDWPKDPIAPGQSGVITVEFNSAGFSGNIEKTIQVATNGIPRDFYLKLKGEVSGQALDAAKPGVEMDRLK
;
A
#
# COMPACT_ATOMS: atom_id res chain seq x y z
N MET A 1 4.87 -90.70 -9.13
CA MET A 1 5.35 -89.40 -8.74
C MET A 1 4.19 -88.63 -8.00
N LYS A 2 4.28 -88.58 -6.66
CA LYS A 2 3.26 -87.89 -5.82
C LYS A 2 3.64 -86.47 -5.59
N MET A 3 2.80 -85.53 -5.97
CA MET A 3 2.96 -84.12 -5.64
C MET A 3 2.17 -83.89 -4.42
N ASN A 4 2.84 -83.45 -3.33
CA ASN A 4 2.23 -83.07 -2.08
C ASN A 4 1.66 -81.61 -2.19
N SER A 5 0.37 -81.49 -1.95
CA SER A 5 -0.33 -80.26 -1.74
C SER A 5 -0.16 -79.85 -0.29
N THR A 6 0.63 -78.80 0.00
CA THR A 6 0.67 -78.18 1.34
C THR A 6 -0.46 -77.23 1.50
N GLY A 7 -1.39 -77.57 2.41
CA GLY A 7 -2.53 -76.76 2.77
C GLY A 7 -2.13 -75.47 3.50
N LEU A 8 -2.61 -74.36 3.01
CA LEU A 8 -2.67 -73.11 3.80
C LEU A 8 -3.75 -73.23 4.85
N THR A 9 -3.38 -73.26 6.13
CA THR A 9 -4.27 -73.12 7.23
C THR A 9 -4.80 -71.67 7.33
N PRO A 10 -6.10 -71.41 7.45
CA PRO A 10 -6.60 -70.08 7.65
C PRO A 10 -6.20 -69.59 9.06
N MET A 11 -5.40 -68.52 9.07
CA MET A 11 -5.00 -67.81 10.28
C MET A 11 -6.25 -67.19 10.91
N THR A 12 -6.75 -67.83 11.94
CA THR A 12 -7.83 -67.25 12.76
C THR A 12 -7.31 -66.00 13.45
N MET A 13 -7.57 -64.87 12.84
CA MET A 13 -7.25 -63.56 13.36
C MET A 13 -7.97 -63.38 14.68
N ASN A 14 -7.24 -63.38 15.79
CA ASN A 14 -7.79 -63.24 17.12
C ASN A 14 -8.54 -61.92 17.24
N LYS A 15 -9.86 -61.98 17.46
CA LYS A 15 -10.74 -60.80 17.57
C LYS A 15 -10.24 -59.72 18.56
N TYR A 16 -9.42 -60.13 19.51
CA TYR A 16 -8.78 -59.20 20.47
C TYR A 16 -7.64 -58.41 19.86
N LEU A 17 -6.95 -58.96 18.87
CA LEU A 17 -5.85 -58.29 18.16
C LEU A 17 -6.40 -57.19 17.21
N VAL A 18 -7.54 -57.46 16.57
CA VAL A 18 -8.24 -56.47 15.76
C VAL A 18 -8.82 -55.36 16.64
N PHE A 19 -9.32 -55.69 17.83
CA PHE A 19 -9.86 -54.72 18.79
C PHE A 19 -8.77 -53.86 19.40
N ALA A 20 -7.57 -54.44 19.69
CA ALA A 20 -6.41 -53.71 20.17
C ALA A 20 -5.84 -52.75 19.09
N LEU A 21 -5.84 -53.16 17.81
CA LEU A 21 -5.43 -52.35 16.70
C LEU A 21 -6.37 -51.17 16.44
N PHE A 22 -7.69 -51.39 16.67
CA PHE A 22 -8.71 -50.37 16.54
C PHE A 22 -8.62 -49.30 17.63
N ILE A 23 -8.20 -49.67 18.86
CA ILE A 23 -7.98 -48.72 19.97
C ILE A 23 -6.76 -47.85 19.73
N LEU A 24 -5.73 -48.36 19.03
CA LEU A 24 -4.53 -47.58 18.68
C LEU A 24 -4.79 -46.53 17.62
N LEU A 25 -5.83 -46.68 16.80
CA LEU A 25 -6.19 -45.71 15.74
C LEU A 25 -7.06 -44.54 16.24
N VAL A 26 -7.65 -44.64 17.43
CA VAL A 26 -8.51 -43.57 17.99
C VAL A 26 -7.76 -42.58 18.85
N SER A 27 -6.45 -42.80 19.11
CA SER A 27 -5.61 -41.88 19.90
C SER A 27 -4.89 -40.84 19.03
N CYS A 28 -5.53 -40.35 17.96
CA CYS A 28 -5.15 -39.06 17.37
C CYS A 28 -6.05 -38.00 18.05
N GLU A 29 -5.69 -37.64 19.28
CA GLU A 29 -6.14 -36.39 19.86
C GLU A 29 -5.60 -35.27 18.98
N ASN A 30 -6.48 -34.73 18.13
CA ASN A 30 -6.33 -33.41 17.57
C ASN A 30 -6.26 -32.43 18.74
N LYS A 31 -5.04 -32.17 19.21
CA LYS A 31 -4.76 -31.02 20.05
C LYS A 31 -4.91 -29.80 19.17
N GLU A 32 -6.17 -29.42 18.94
CA GLU A 32 -6.46 -28.07 18.49
C GLU A 32 -5.75 -27.14 19.45
N ARG A 33 -4.63 -26.59 19.03
CA ARG A 33 -4.09 -25.40 19.68
C ARG A 33 -5.19 -24.35 19.52
N LYS A 34 -6.02 -24.23 20.55
CA LYS A 34 -6.77 -23.00 20.74
C LYS A 34 -5.73 -21.92 20.77
N VAL A 35 -5.57 -21.24 19.66
CA VAL A 35 -4.95 -19.92 19.64
C VAL A 35 -5.86 -19.10 20.52
N THR A 36 -5.49 -18.99 21.79
CA THR A 36 -6.18 -18.14 22.74
C THR A 36 -6.13 -16.75 22.15
N SER A 37 -7.29 -16.18 21.91
CA SER A 37 -7.49 -14.79 21.46
C SER A 37 -6.83 -13.74 22.37
N ASP A 38 -6.24 -14.16 23.47
CA ASP A 38 -5.48 -13.33 24.40
C ASP A 38 -4.13 -12.82 23.88
N LEU A 39 -3.58 -13.41 22.81
CA LEU A 39 -2.34 -12.90 22.18
C LEU A 39 -2.58 -11.90 21.07
N LEU A 40 -3.82 -11.76 20.62
CA LEU A 40 -4.26 -10.72 19.72
C LEU A 40 -5.16 -9.81 20.55
N ASN A 41 -4.55 -8.83 21.21
CA ASN A 41 -5.29 -7.75 21.82
C ASN A 41 -5.89 -6.87 20.73
N PHE A 42 -6.83 -7.44 19.97
CA PHE A 42 -7.78 -6.66 19.23
C PHE A 42 -8.78 -6.16 20.27
N PRO A 43 -8.91 -4.86 20.50
CA PRO A 43 -9.99 -4.34 21.31
C PRO A 43 -11.28 -4.90 20.74
N SER A 44 -11.95 -5.75 21.53
CA SER A 44 -13.18 -6.43 21.15
C SER A 44 -14.17 -5.40 20.63
N ALA A 45 -14.70 -5.65 19.45
CA ALA A 45 -15.89 -4.96 18.94
C ALA A 45 -17.14 -5.41 19.73
N GLU A 46 -17.11 -5.24 21.04
CA GLU A 46 -18.30 -5.30 21.89
C GLU A 46 -18.87 -3.91 21.90
N ASN A 47 -19.92 -3.70 21.16
CA ASN A 47 -20.84 -2.57 21.11
C ASN A 47 -20.87 -1.72 19.82
N GLY A 48 -20.46 -2.23 18.67
CA GLY A 48 -20.77 -1.50 17.42
C GLY A 48 -20.10 -0.12 17.24
N GLU A 49 -19.19 0.28 18.13
CA GLU A 49 -18.37 1.48 17.98
C GLU A 49 -17.10 1.13 17.20
N VAL A 50 -17.27 1.09 15.90
CA VAL A 50 -16.18 0.89 14.96
C VAL A 50 -15.22 2.07 15.07
N HIS A 51 -14.02 1.81 15.64
CA HIS A 51 -12.81 2.60 15.43
C HIS A 51 -12.81 4.07 15.86
N SER A 52 -13.34 4.39 17.04
CA SER A 52 -13.28 5.77 17.54
C SER A 52 -11.86 6.29 17.86
N ASP A 53 -10.86 5.41 17.93
CA ASP A 53 -9.51 5.76 18.40
C ASP A 53 -8.40 5.53 17.37
N LEU A 54 -8.74 5.43 16.08
CA LEU A 54 -7.75 5.34 15.00
C LEU A 54 -7.31 6.73 14.52
N PRO A 55 -6.10 6.84 13.96
CA PRO A 55 -5.71 8.02 13.23
C PRO A 55 -6.50 8.13 11.92
N GLU A 56 -6.76 9.36 11.50
CA GLU A 56 -7.48 9.67 10.26
C GLU A 56 -6.76 10.78 9.52
N ILE A 57 -6.36 10.52 8.28
CA ILE A 57 -5.74 11.54 7.43
C ILE A 57 -6.81 12.25 6.61
N LEU A 58 -6.84 13.58 6.72
CA LEU A 58 -7.69 14.43 5.88
C LEU A 58 -6.82 15.44 5.14
N PHE A 59 -6.78 15.33 3.82
CA PHE A 59 -6.12 16.31 2.95
C PHE A 59 -7.04 17.50 2.69
N GLU A 60 -6.47 18.72 2.62
CA GLU A 60 -7.19 19.94 2.22
C GLU A 60 -7.60 19.84 0.75
N GLU A 61 -6.71 19.28 -0.08
CA GLU A 61 -6.98 18.93 -1.46
C GLU A 61 -6.35 17.58 -1.82
N ALA A 62 -7.05 16.76 -2.59
CA ALA A 62 -6.54 15.48 -3.09
C ALA A 62 -6.04 15.58 -4.52
N GLU A 63 -6.44 16.61 -5.25
CA GLU A 63 -6.12 16.84 -6.65
C GLU A 63 -5.63 18.27 -6.86
N PHE A 64 -4.44 18.41 -7.40
CA PHE A 64 -3.88 19.69 -7.81
C PHE A 64 -3.82 19.79 -9.32
N ASN A 65 -4.35 20.89 -9.86
CA ASN A 65 -4.26 21.19 -11.29
C ASN A 65 -3.21 22.29 -11.52
N PHE A 66 -2.07 21.90 -12.10
CA PHE A 66 -0.99 22.83 -12.41
C PHE A 66 -1.24 23.70 -13.67
N GLY A 67 -2.40 23.50 -14.34
CA GLY A 67 -2.76 24.26 -15.54
C GLY A 67 -1.93 23.84 -16.75
N LYS A 68 -1.52 24.85 -17.56
CA LYS A 68 -0.73 24.63 -18.78
C LYS A 68 0.71 25.09 -18.58
N VAL A 69 1.66 24.18 -18.81
CA VAL A 69 3.10 24.41 -18.63
C VAL A 69 3.87 24.02 -19.90
N ALA A 70 5.08 24.56 -20.06
CA ALA A 70 5.97 24.16 -21.14
C ALA A 70 6.69 22.85 -20.84
N VAL A 71 7.14 22.15 -21.90
CA VAL A 71 8.00 20.96 -21.77
C VAL A 71 9.30 21.33 -21.03
N GLY A 72 9.66 20.53 -20.02
CA GLY A 72 10.87 20.71 -19.23
C GLY A 72 10.68 21.56 -17.98
N GLU A 73 9.50 22.15 -17.76
CA GLU A 73 9.22 22.84 -16.51
C GLU A 73 9.08 21.86 -15.34
N LYS A 74 9.49 22.32 -14.16
CA LYS A 74 9.35 21.59 -12.91
C LYS A 74 8.24 22.21 -12.09
N ILE A 75 7.27 21.40 -11.76
CA ILE A 75 6.10 21.77 -10.96
C ILE A 75 6.32 21.25 -9.55
N ILE A 76 6.40 22.12 -8.57
CA ILE A 76 6.48 21.76 -7.16
C ILE A 76 5.14 22.07 -6.53
N HIS A 77 4.60 21.10 -5.81
CA HIS A 77 3.35 21.26 -5.09
C HIS A 77 3.41 20.60 -3.72
N SER A 78 2.71 21.20 -2.76
CA SER A 78 2.67 20.77 -1.37
C SER A 78 1.24 20.46 -0.95
N TYR A 79 0.94 19.19 -0.72
CA TYR A 79 -0.35 18.74 -0.22
C TYR A 79 -0.39 18.85 1.30
N SER A 80 -1.21 19.74 1.81
CA SER A 80 -1.46 19.90 3.26
C SER A 80 -2.50 18.91 3.73
N PHE A 81 -2.31 18.36 4.92
CA PHE A 81 -3.26 17.47 5.58
C PHE A 81 -3.26 17.69 7.08
N VAL A 82 -4.28 17.14 7.74
CA VAL A 82 -4.44 17.16 9.19
C VAL A 82 -4.82 15.75 9.68
N ASN A 83 -4.30 15.36 10.84
CA ASN A 83 -4.78 14.17 11.54
C ASN A 83 -6.10 14.50 12.26
N LYS A 84 -7.22 14.06 11.72
CA LYS A 84 -8.56 14.21 12.30
C LYS A 84 -8.93 13.10 13.27
N GLY A 85 -8.10 12.05 13.33
CA GLY A 85 -8.30 10.92 14.23
C GLY A 85 -7.98 11.25 15.69
N LYS A 86 -8.03 10.22 16.53
CA LYS A 86 -7.76 10.32 17.98
C LYS A 86 -6.42 9.70 18.41
N ALA A 87 -5.72 9.02 17.48
CA ALA A 87 -4.40 8.44 17.70
C ALA A 87 -3.36 9.07 16.77
N ASP A 88 -2.09 8.83 17.04
CA ASP A 88 -0.98 9.33 16.24
C ASP A 88 -0.99 8.75 14.83
N LEU A 89 -1.04 9.64 13.84
CA LEU A 89 -0.97 9.31 12.42
C LEU A 89 0.49 9.13 12.02
N GLN A 90 0.80 7.98 11.44
CA GLN A 90 2.10 7.73 10.84
C GLN A 90 1.96 7.47 9.34
N ILE A 91 2.72 8.21 8.55
CA ILE A 91 2.87 7.94 7.14
C ILE A 91 3.96 6.87 7.00
N ALA A 92 3.57 5.68 6.54
CA ALA A 92 4.49 4.56 6.35
C ALA A 92 5.32 4.72 5.08
N GLN A 93 4.66 5.18 4.00
CA GLN A 93 5.29 5.33 2.70
C GLN A 93 4.54 6.35 1.83
N VAL A 94 5.29 7.05 0.99
CA VAL A 94 4.75 7.88 -0.10
C VAL A 94 5.40 7.42 -1.40
N THR A 95 4.58 7.01 -2.39
CA THR A 95 5.05 6.39 -3.63
C THR A 95 4.45 7.08 -4.85
N PRO A 96 5.25 7.81 -5.64
CA PRO A 96 4.81 8.32 -6.93
C PRO A 96 4.60 7.20 -7.95
N SER A 97 3.64 7.37 -8.87
CA SER A 97 3.33 6.41 -9.93
C SER A 97 4.40 6.30 -11.03
N CYS A 98 5.34 7.25 -11.10
CA CYS A 98 6.44 7.24 -12.06
C CYS A 98 7.70 7.94 -11.51
N GLY A 99 8.86 7.64 -12.10
CA GLY A 99 10.11 8.33 -11.78
C GLY A 99 10.16 9.80 -12.23
N CYS A 100 9.16 10.27 -12.95
CA CYS A 100 8.99 11.67 -13.36
C CYS A 100 8.50 12.58 -12.23
N THR A 101 7.97 11.97 -11.16
CA THR A 101 7.55 12.66 -9.94
C THR A 101 8.45 12.23 -8.81
N THR A 102 9.09 13.18 -8.15
CA THR A 102 9.98 12.94 -7.02
C THR A 102 9.40 13.53 -5.75
N LEU A 103 9.61 12.81 -4.64
CA LEU A 103 9.28 13.33 -3.31
C LEU A 103 10.38 14.29 -2.86
N LYS A 104 10.00 15.49 -2.44
CA LYS A 104 10.91 16.47 -1.87
C LYS A 104 10.95 16.34 -0.36
N ASP A 105 9.77 16.27 0.25
CA ASP A 105 9.64 16.18 1.70
C ASP A 105 8.29 15.57 2.11
N TRP A 106 8.28 14.90 3.26
CA TRP A 106 7.09 14.42 3.95
C TRP A 106 7.43 14.04 5.39
N PRO A 107 6.47 14.15 6.36
CA PRO A 107 6.71 13.86 7.76
C PRO A 107 7.14 12.42 8.01
N LYS A 108 8.22 12.22 8.77
CA LYS A 108 8.74 10.91 9.19
C LYS A 108 8.31 10.55 10.60
N ASP A 109 8.06 11.57 11.42
CA ASP A 109 7.62 11.40 12.80
C ASP A 109 6.10 11.27 12.87
N PRO A 110 5.57 10.61 13.91
CA PRO A 110 4.14 10.53 14.16
C PRO A 110 3.51 11.92 14.32
N ILE A 111 2.32 12.10 13.76
CA ILE A 111 1.57 13.34 13.77
C ILE A 111 0.42 13.19 14.75
N ALA A 112 0.46 13.92 15.86
CA ALA A 112 -0.55 13.84 16.91
C ALA A 112 -1.94 14.27 16.43
N PRO A 113 -3.02 13.85 17.10
CA PRO A 113 -4.38 14.30 16.84
C PRO A 113 -4.50 15.82 16.72
N GLY A 114 -5.13 16.29 15.65
CA GLY A 114 -5.32 17.71 15.36
C GLY A 114 -4.09 18.43 14.78
N GLN A 115 -2.94 17.78 14.69
CA GLN A 115 -1.75 18.36 14.06
C GLN A 115 -1.79 18.20 12.55
N SER A 116 -1.13 19.13 11.85
CA SER A 116 -1.04 19.16 10.39
C SER A 116 0.33 18.71 9.92
N GLY A 117 0.38 18.21 8.67
CA GLY A 117 1.60 17.89 7.96
C GLY A 117 1.49 18.26 6.48
N VAL A 118 2.61 18.16 5.79
CA VAL A 118 2.72 18.51 4.36
C VAL A 118 3.49 17.43 3.63
N ILE A 119 3.02 17.07 2.43
CA ILE A 119 3.76 16.20 1.49
C ILE A 119 4.10 17.04 0.26
N THR A 120 5.39 17.25 0.01
CA THR A 120 5.87 18.04 -1.11
C THR A 120 6.40 17.15 -2.22
N VAL A 121 5.90 17.35 -3.43
CA VAL A 121 6.29 16.62 -4.64
C VAL A 121 6.81 17.56 -5.72
N GLU A 122 7.68 17.07 -6.59
CA GLU A 122 8.14 17.75 -7.79
C GLU A 122 7.86 16.87 -9.00
N PHE A 123 7.11 17.37 -9.95
CA PHE A 123 6.93 16.76 -11.27
C PHE A 123 7.79 17.45 -12.29
N ASN A 124 8.56 16.67 -13.06
CA ASN A 124 9.35 17.16 -14.19
C ASN A 124 8.60 16.85 -15.48
N SER A 125 8.20 17.89 -16.22
CA SER A 125 7.44 17.76 -17.46
C SER A 125 8.32 17.41 -18.69
N ALA A 126 9.62 17.23 -18.52
CA ALA A 126 10.52 16.85 -19.63
C ALA A 126 10.11 15.51 -20.25
N GLY A 127 9.96 15.49 -21.57
CA GLY A 127 9.54 14.29 -22.31
C GLY A 127 8.04 14.00 -22.30
N PHE A 128 7.23 14.90 -21.73
CA PHE A 128 5.76 14.79 -21.74
C PHE A 128 5.13 15.83 -22.65
N SER A 129 3.92 15.52 -23.16
CA SER A 129 3.11 16.44 -23.95
C SER A 129 1.61 16.08 -23.81
N GLY A 130 0.74 17.07 -23.93
CA GLY A 130 -0.70 16.90 -23.79
C GLY A 130 -1.16 16.82 -22.35
N ASN A 131 -2.33 16.21 -22.13
CA ASN A 131 -2.91 16.09 -20.79
C ASN A 131 -2.15 15.10 -19.94
N ILE A 132 -1.81 15.51 -18.73
CA ILE A 132 -1.03 14.73 -17.77
C ILE A 132 -1.90 14.48 -16.54
N GLU A 133 -1.87 13.24 -16.06
CA GLU A 133 -2.35 12.85 -14.74
C GLU A 133 -1.28 11.97 -14.08
N LYS A 134 -0.86 12.34 -12.88
CA LYS A 134 0.08 11.59 -12.04
C LYS A 134 -0.53 11.32 -10.70
N THR A 135 -0.34 10.11 -10.19
CA THR A 135 -0.86 9.68 -8.89
C THR A 135 0.29 9.46 -7.92
N ILE A 136 0.07 9.85 -6.67
CA ILE A 136 0.97 9.61 -5.55
C ILE A 136 0.18 8.83 -4.49
N GLN A 137 0.62 7.63 -4.18
CA GLN A 137 0.05 6.81 -3.10
C GLN A 137 0.68 7.21 -1.77
N VAL A 138 -0.15 7.43 -0.76
CA VAL A 138 0.23 7.70 0.62
C VAL A 138 -0.29 6.56 1.48
N ALA A 139 0.60 5.74 2.01
CA ALA A 139 0.27 4.63 2.91
C ALA A 139 0.42 5.07 4.37
N THR A 140 -0.60 4.81 5.19
CA THR A 140 -0.65 5.24 6.59
C THR A 140 -1.07 4.10 7.52
N ASN A 141 -0.94 4.32 8.84
CA ASN A 141 -1.52 3.46 9.87
C ASN A 141 -3.00 3.78 10.18
N GLY A 142 -3.56 4.78 9.51
CA GLY A 142 -4.90 5.34 9.77
C GLY A 142 -5.99 4.88 8.82
N ILE A 143 -7.06 5.67 8.78
CA ILE A 143 -8.18 5.52 7.86
C ILE A 143 -8.25 6.75 6.94
N PRO A 144 -8.29 6.54 5.61
CA PRO A 144 -7.98 5.29 4.93
C PRO A 144 -6.49 4.90 5.06
N ARG A 145 -6.17 3.60 4.93
CA ARG A 145 -4.79 3.12 4.97
C ARG A 145 -3.97 3.59 3.77
N ASP A 146 -4.62 3.63 2.61
CA ASP A 146 -4.05 4.11 1.37
C ASP A 146 -4.84 5.30 0.86
N PHE A 147 -4.16 6.40 0.63
CA PHE A 147 -4.72 7.61 0.04
C PHE A 147 -4.01 7.90 -1.29
N TYR A 148 -4.75 8.48 -2.26
CA TYR A 148 -4.22 8.77 -3.58
C TYR A 148 -4.35 10.27 -3.88
N LEU A 149 -3.20 10.94 -3.96
CA LEU A 149 -3.11 12.32 -4.40
C LEU A 149 -2.92 12.35 -5.92
N LYS A 150 -3.45 13.36 -6.58
CA LYS A 150 -3.38 13.52 -8.04
C LYS A 150 -2.82 14.87 -8.43
N LEU A 151 -1.99 14.84 -9.45
CA LEU A 151 -1.39 16.01 -10.08
C LEU A 151 -1.82 16.00 -11.55
N LYS A 152 -2.54 17.02 -11.98
CA LYS A 152 -3.15 17.11 -13.32
C LYS A 152 -2.76 18.41 -14.01
N GLY A 153 -2.74 18.40 -15.33
CA GLY A 153 -2.53 19.59 -16.15
C GLY A 153 -2.19 19.26 -17.58
N GLU A 154 -1.81 20.25 -18.37
CA GLU A 154 -1.42 20.11 -19.77
C GLU A 154 0.04 20.55 -19.96
N VAL A 155 0.82 19.69 -20.62
CA VAL A 155 2.18 20.05 -21.07
C VAL A 155 2.12 20.43 -22.54
N SER A 156 2.43 21.68 -22.85
CA SER A 156 2.47 22.18 -24.24
C SER A 156 3.84 21.97 -24.88
N GLY A 157 3.84 21.48 -26.13
CA GLY A 157 5.02 21.01 -26.85
C GLY A 157 6.05 22.07 -27.29
N GLN A 158 5.98 23.30 -26.78
CA GLN A 158 7.04 24.28 -26.99
C GLN A 158 7.79 24.43 -25.67
N ALA A 159 9.04 23.91 -25.65
CA ALA A 159 9.99 24.45 -24.71
C ALA A 159 9.98 25.98 -24.91
N LEU A 160 9.80 26.75 -23.84
CA LEU A 160 10.10 28.16 -23.89
C LEU A 160 11.59 28.20 -24.26
N ASP A 161 11.87 28.48 -25.52
CA ASP A 161 13.23 28.83 -25.91
C ASP A 161 13.65 29.92 -24.95
N ALA A 162 14.55 29.56 -24.02
CA ALA A 162 15.24 30.55 -23.21
C ALA A 162 15.75 31.57 -24.22
N ALA A 163 15.22 32.78 -24.13
CA ALA A 163 15.45 33.87 -25.04
C ALA A 163 16.84 33.78 -25.64
N LYS A 164 16.94 33.45 -26.93
CA LYS A 164 18.13 33.76 -27.68
C LYS A 164 18.30 35.27 -27.58
N PRO A 165 19.36 35.78 -26.94
CA PRO A 165 19.67 37.21 -27.03
C PRO A 165 19.85 37.50 -28.52
N GLY A 166 19.11 38.48 -29.00
CA GLY A 166 18.98 38.82 -30.41
C GLY A 166 20.33 38.92 -31.11
N VAL A 167 20.41 38.23 -32.22
CA VAL A 167 21.28 38.63 -33.31
C VAL A 167 20.41 39.43 -34.28
N GLU A 168 20.18 40.66 -33.91
CA GLU A 168 19.88 41.71 -34.88
C GLU A 168 21.16 42.49 -35.11
N MET A 169 21.86 42.10 -36.13
CA MET A 169 22.83 43.02 -36.76
C MET A 169 22.99 42.64 -38.21
N ASP A 170 22.71 43.65 -38.98
CA ASP A 170 23.20 43.90 -40.33
C ASP A 170 22.19 43.76 -41.48
N ARG A 171 21.41 44.80 -41.62
CA ARG A 171 20.96 45.23 -42.93
C ARG A 171 20.97 46.74 -43.03
N LEU A 172 22.20 47.29 -43.09
CA LEU A 172 22.45 48.61 -43.62
C LEU A 172 23.62 48.48 -44.58
N LYS A 173 23.31 48.26 -45.86
CA LYS A 173 23.95 48.85 -47.05
C LYS A 173 23.11 48.67 -48.25
#